data_14bc65ec888f2034e15c55d5342dc0a8
#
_entry.id   14bc65ec888f2034e15c55d5342dc0a8
#
_cell.length_a   1.000
_cell.length_b   1.000
_cell.length_c   1.000
_cell.angle_alpha   90.00
_cell.angle_beta   90.00
_cell.angle_gamma   90.00
#
_symmetry.space_group_name_H-M   'P 1'
#
loop_
_entity.id
_entity.type
_entity.pdbx_description
1 polymer ?
#
loop_
_entity_poly.entity_id
_entity_poly.type
_entity_poly.pdbx_seq_one_letter_code
_entity_poly.pdbx_strand_id
1 'polypeptide(L)'
;MPHSPSTILITGAAGFVGTRLAGRLAAEFPEAVLVGTDLLTPNWTESPTRRVTALDITDPDSVRACFREHQPDCIVHLAAQSHVPTSFEKPILTWHVNLMGTLHLLEAARTESPGSLFVFISSSEVYGRQFNTGRPVDEQTPLAPMNPYAASKAAADTMVRQALSDAVHTIVLRPFNHVGPGQRQDFVVSAFSSQIAKIEHGLQDPVLHVGNLEAQRDFLDIRDVLDAYTRVIRVGRDHDPGTVWNLCTGRPVTIQSVLDDLLALSDTAIAVRIDSDRLRPSEVPVALGDASKARKALDWEPSTPWSTTLADTLDYWRDIKRP
;
A
#
# COMPACT_ATOMS: atom_id res chain seq x y z
N MET A 1 -24.91 -13.98 -5.72
CA MET A 1 -24.20 -13.34 -6.86
C MET A 1 -23.05 -12.54 -6.28
N PRO A 2 -21.88 -12.48 -6.91
CA PRO A 2 -20.79 -11.65 -6.40
C PRO A 2 -21.27 -10.20 -6.26
N HIS A 3 -20.85 -9.54 -5.19
CA HIS A 3 -21.24 -8.17 -4.90
C HIS A 3 -20.61 -7.24 -5.96
N SER A 4 -21.46 -6.45 -6.63
CA SER A 4 -21.01 -5.40 -7.54
C SER A 4 -21.37 -4.04 -6.91
N PRO A 5 -20.38 -3.29 -6.41
CA PRO A 5 -20.66 -1.99 -5.80
C PRO A 5 -21.16 -0.99 -6.84
N SER A 6 -22.04 -0.08 -6.41
CA SER A 6 -22.53 1.01 -7.24
C SER A 6 -21.66 2.27 -7.13
N THR A 7 -21.07 2.51 -5.95
CA THR A 7 -20.19 3.65 -5.71
C THR A 7 -18.99 3.22 -4.85
N ILE A 8 -17.78 3.37 -5.40
CA ILE A 8 -16.53 3.04 -4.71
C ILE A 8 -15.79 4.33 -4.37
N LEU A 9 -15.65 4.60 -3.08
CA LEU A 9 -14.83 5.70 -2.57
C LEU A 9 -13.38 5.20 -2.34
N ILE A 10 -12.40 5.87 -2.95
CA ILE A 10 -10.98 5.57 -2.81
C ILE A 10 -10.30 6.76 -2.14
N THR A 11 -9.87 6.62 -0.89
CA THR A 11 -9.05 7.65 -0.24
C THR A 11 -7.58 7.41 -0.52
N GLY A 12 -6.76 8.47 -0.60
CA GLY A 12 -5.37 8.33 -1.05
C GLY A 12 -5.25 8.06 -2.56
N ALA A 13 -6.22 8.54 -3.31
CA ALA A 13 -6.39 8.26 -4.74
C ALA A 13 -5.30 8.88 -5.64
N ALA A 14 -4.60 9.92 -5.18
CA ALA A 14 -3.46 10.49 -5.88
C ALA A 14 -2.14 9.73 -5.61
N GLY A 15 -2.14 8.79 -4.67
CA GLY A 15 -0.98 7.99 -4.30
C GLY A 15 -0.60 6.93 -5.33
N PHE A 16 0.54 6.26 -5.08
CA PHE A 16 1.09 5.20 -5.94
C PHE A 16 0.09 4.07 -6.22
N VAL A 17 -0.58 3.57 -5.18
CA VAL A 17 -1.58 2.50 -5.30
C VAL A 17 -2.90 3.06 -5.85
N GLY A 18 -3.38 4.18 -5.29
CA GLY A 18 -4.68 4.75 -5.61
C GLY A 18 -4.88 5.10 -7.09
N THR A 19 -3.87 5.73 -7.71
CA THR A 19 -3.92 6.08 -9.13
C THR A 19 -4.09 4.84 -10.02
N ARG A 20 -3.43 3.73 -9.69
CA ARG A 20 -3.50 2.47 -10.45
C ARG A 20 -4.76 1.68 -10.17
N LEU A 21 -5.18 1.69 -8.89
CA LEU A 21 -6.40 1.02 -8.47
C LEU A 21 -7.61 1.57 -9.20
N ALA A 22 -7.68 2.90 -9.37
CA ALA A 22 -8.76 3.54 -10.12
C ALA A 22 -8.90 3.00 -11.56
N GLY A 23 -7.78 2.83 -12.27
CA GLY A 23 -7.77 2.23 -13.61
C GLY A 23 -8.24 0.77 -13.61
N ARG A 24 -7.76 -0.02 -12.64
CA ARG A 24 -8.15 -1.44 -12.48
C ARG A 24 -9.64 -1.56 -12.16
N LEU A 25 -10.16 -0.78 -11.21
CA LEU A 25 -11.57 -0.83 -10.81
C LEU A 25 -12.51 -0.35 -11.91
N ALA A 26 -12.11 0.65 -12.71
CA ALA A 26 -12.91 1.09 -13.84
C ALA A 26 -13.09 0.00 -14.92
N ALA A 27 -12.07 -0.84 -15.11
CA ALA A 27 -12.17 -1.98 -16.02
C ALA A 27 -13.00 -3.13 -15.44
N GLU A 28 -12.90 -3.35 -14.13
CA GLU A 28 -13.52 -4.48 -13.44
C GLU A 28 -14.98 -4.22 -13.04
N PHE A 29 -15.33 -2.96 -12.74
CA PHE A 29 -16.67 -2.49 -12.36
C PHE A 29 -17.08 -1.31 -13.24
N PRO A 30 -17.33 -1.52 -14.54
CA PRO A 30 -17.55 -0.43 -15.49
C PRO A 30 -18.78 0.43 -15.19
N GLU A 31 -19.77 -0.14 -14.48
CA GLU A 31 -21.00 0.56 -14.08
C GLU A 31 -20.86 1.33 -12.76
N ALA A 32 -19.80 1.05 -11.97
CA ALA A 32 -19.60 1.69 -10.68
C ALA A 32 -19.10 3.13 -10.84
N VAL A 33 -19.61 4.01 -9.99
CA VAL A 33 -19.06 5.36 -9.84
C VAL A 33 -17.83 5.29 -8.95
N LEU A 34 -16.66 5.65 -9.48
CA LEU A 34 -15.42 5.77 -8.71
C LEU A 34 -15.26 7.20 -8.20
N VAL A 35 -15.14 7.36 -6.90
CA VAL A 35 -14.89 8.64 -6.24
C VAL A 35 -13.47 8.61 -5.66
N GLY A 36 -12.56 9.34 -6.28
CA GLY A 36 -11.18 9.47 -5.82
C GLY A 36 -11.01 10.67 -4.90
N THR A 37 -10.46 10.45 -3.69
CA THR A 37 -10.20 11.53 -2.74
C THR A 37 -8.76 11.53 -2.24
N ASP A 38 -8.20 12.73 -2.07
CA ASP A 38 -6.89 12.97 -1.48
C ASP A 38 -6.83 14.40 -0.91
N LEU A 39 -5.77 14.78 -0.19
CA LEU A 39 -5.54 16.16 0.28
C LEU A 39 -5.55 17.16 -0.87
N LEU A 40 -4.95 16.77 -2.00
CA LEU A 40 -5.06 17.49 -3.26
C LEU A 40 -5.97 16.71 -4.18
N THR A 41 -6.78 17.42 -4.98
CA THR A 41 -7.66 16.77 -5.97
C THR A 41 -6.84 15.82 -6.85
N PRO A 42 -7.19 14.52 -6.90
CA PRO A 42 -6.50 13.55 -7.73
C PRO A 42 -6.52 13.96 -9.20
N ASN A 43 -5.41 13.76 -9.92
CA ASN A 43 -5.31 14.05 -11.35
C ASN A 43 -5.92 12.90 -12.17
N TRP A 44 -7.22 12.70 -12.05
CA TRP A 44 -7.98 11.77 -12.86
C TRP A 44 -8.75 12.52 -13.92
N THR A 45 -8.93 11.93 -15.08
CA THR A 45 -9.90 12.44 -16.07
C THR A 45 -11.30 12.14 -15.56
N GLU A 46 -12.05 13.18 -15.24
CA GLU A 46 -13.45 13.06 -14.81
C GLU A 46 -14.34 12.55 -15.94
N SER A 47 -15.35 11.78 -15.56
CA SER A 47 -16.38 11.24 -16.44
C SER A 47 -17.65 10.99 -15.62
N PRO A 48 -18.77 10.58 -16.21
CA PRO A 48 -19.96 10.21 -15.43
C PRO A 48 -19.72 9.14 -14.37
N THR A 49 -18.74 8.24 -14.59
CA THR A 49 -18.35 7.17 -13.66
C THR A 49 -17.03 7.45 -12.93
N ARG A 50 -16.43 8.64 -13.05
CA ARG A 50 -15.19 9.03 -12.36
C ARG A 50 -15.30 10.43 -11.81
N ARG A 51 -15.27 10.57 -10.51
CA ARG A 51 -15.31 11.84 -9.79
C ARG A 51 -14.06 12.01 -8.93
N VAL A 52 -13.64 13.25 -8.72
CA VAL A 52 -12.52 13.58 -7.84
C VAL A 52 -12.95 14.67 -6.86
N THR A 53 -12.50 14.54 -5.62
CA THR A 53 -12.82 15.48 -4.56
C THR A 53 -11.59 15.65 -3.64
N ALA A 54 -11.23 16.88 -3.32
CA ALA A 54 -10.24 17.13 -2.27
C ALA A 54 -10.86 16.76 -0.91
N LEU A 55 -10.14 15.96 -0.12
CA LEU A 55 -10.61 15.52 1.19
C LEU A 55 -9.43 15.41 2.16
N ASP A 56 -9.49 16.17 3.23
CA ASP A 56 -8.67 15.94 4.41
C ASP A 56 -9.42 14.96 5.36
N ILE A 57 -8.92 13.74 5.46
CA ILE A 57 -9.54 12.72 6.33
C ILE A 57 -9.42 13.06 7.82
N THR A 58 -8.58 14.04 8.18
CA THR A 58 -8.44 14.50 9.57
C THR A 58 -9.52 15.52 9.97
N ASP A 59 -10.28 16.05 9.02
CA ASP A 59 -11.44 16.90 9.24
C ASP A 59 -12.76 16.06 9.20
N PRO A 60 -13.39 15.80 10.36
CA PRO A 60 -14.58 14.96 10.41
C PRO A 60 -15.80 15.54 9.68
N ASP A 61 -15.89 16.88 9.58
CA ASP A 61 -17.02 17.50 8.90
C ASP A 61 -16.90 17.39 7.38
N SER A 62 -15.69 17.57 6.84
CA SER A 62 -15.38 17.32 5.42
C SER A 62 -15.60 15.86 5.04
N VAL A 63 -15.16 14.92 5.90
CA VAL A 63 -15.40 13.47 5.68
C VAL A 63 -16.91 13.18 5.63
N ARG A 64 -17.68 13.69 6.58
CA ARG A 64 -19.11 13.49 6.64
C ARG A 64 -19.84 14.08 5.43
N ALA A 65 -19.44 15.29 5.01
CA ALA A 65 -19.97 15.91 3.79
C ALA A 65 -19.72 15.06 2.54
N CYS A 66 -18.50 14.55 2.37
CA CYS A 66 -18.13 13.67 1.27
C CYS A 66 -19.00 12.39 1.22
N PHE A 67 -19.25 11.75 2.38
CA PHE A 67 -20.11 10.56 2.43
C PHE A 67 -21.57 10.87 2.13
N ARG A 68 -22.09 12.00 2.60
CA ARG A 68 -23.46 12.45 2.25
C ARG A 68 -23.64 12.71 0.77
N GLU A 69 -22.65 13.33 0.13
CA GLU A 69 -22.70 13.64 -1.29
C GLU A 69 -22.64 12.40 -2.17
N HIS A 70 -21.73 11.46 -1.83
CA HIS A 70 -21.41 10.35 -2.73
C HIS A 70 -22.07 9.02 -2.35
N GLN A 71 -22.55 8.86 -1.12
CA GLN A 71 -23.21 7.65 -0.61
C GLN A 71 -22.47 6.34 -1.01
N PRO A 72 -21.18 6.19 -0.68
CA PRO A 72 -20.40 5.03 -1.13
C PRO A 72 -20.91 3.74 -0.46
N ASP A 73 -21.10 2.68 -1.24
CA ASP A 73 -21.38 1.34 -0.75
C ASP A 73 -20.12 0.47 -0.62
N CYS A 74 -18.98 0.97 -1.13
CA CYS A 74 -17.65 0.40 -0.92
C CYS A 74 -16.62 1.51 -0.68
N ILE A 75 -15.81 1.37 0.36
CA ILE A 75 -14.74 2.29 0.69
C ILE A 75 -13.41 1.52 0.66
N VAL A 76 -12.43 1.99 -0.14
CA VAL A 76 -11.06 1.49 -0.12
C VAL A 76 -10.18 2.56 0.50
N HIS A 77 -9.77 2.33 1.75
CA HIS A 77 -9.04 3.32 2.53
C HIS A 77 -7.52 3.13 2.39
N LEU A 78 -6.93 3.89 1.43
CA LEU A 78 -5.48 3.91 1.15
C LEU A 78 -4.78 5.12 1.80
N ALA A 79 -5.50 6.19 2.11
CA ALA A 79 -4.91 7.42 2.66
C ALA A 79 -4.17 7.14 3.97
N ALA A 80 -2.88 7.46 4.01
CA ALA A 80 -2.04 7.33 5.19
C ALA A 80 -0.75 8.14 5.05
N GLN A 81 -0.19 8.59 6.16
CA GLN A 81 1.22 8.93 6.22
C GLN A 81 2.00 7.61 6.29
N SER A 82 2.63 7.18 5.17
CA SER A 82 3.22 5.84 5.00
C SER A 82 4.75 5.81 5.07
N HIS A 83 5.41 6.97 5.08
CA HIS A 83 6.87 7.04 5.09
C HIS A 83 7.41 6.92 6.53
N VAL A 84 8.10 5.81 6.81
CA VAL A 84 8.59 5.49 8.15
C VAL A 84 9.52 6.59 8.74
N PRO A 85 10.51 7.13 8.02
CA PRO A 85 11.32 8.24 8.55
C PRO A 85 10.48 9.44 8.99
N THR A 86 9.51 9.89 8.18
CA THR A 86 8.60 10.98 8.54
C THR A 86 7.80 10.68 9.80
N SER A 87 7.50 9.39 10.08
CA SER A 87 6.77 9.04 11.29
C SER A 87 7.58 9.30 12.58
N PHE A 88 8.90 9.23 12.53
CA PHE A 88 9.78 9.62 13.62
C PHE A 88 9.89 11.15 13.76
N GLU A 89 9.97 11.86 12.64
CA GLU A 89 10.06 13.34 12.63
C GLU A 89 8.74 14.00 13.05
N LYS A 90 7.60 13.43 12.63
CA LYS A 90 6.25 13.98 12.81
C LYS A 90 5.28 12.93 13.37
N PRO A 91 5.52 12.40 14.58
CA PRO A 91 4.71 11.31 15.14
C PRO A 91 3.25 11.73 15.36
N ILE A 92 2.99 12.94 15.84
CA ILE A 92 1.62 13.44 16.08
C ILE A 92 0.84 13.46 14.77
N LEU A 93 1.41 13.99 13.69
CA LEU A 93 0.79 13.99 12.37
C LEU A 93 0.48 12.56 11.91
N THR A 94 1.43 11.65 12.09
CA THR A 94 1.28 10.25 11.71
C THR A 94 0.10 9.58 12.42
N TRP A 95 -0.01 9.79 13.74
CA TRP A 95 -1.14 9.27 14.52
C TRP A 95 -2.45 9.93 14.12
N HIS A 96 -2.44 11.24 13.91
CA HIS A 96 -3.64 11.98 13.53
C HIS A 96 -4.19 11.52 12.18
N VAL A 97 -3.35 11.41 11.17
CA VAL A 97 -3.75 10.92 9.84
C VAL A 97 -4.16 9.45 9.90
N ASN A 98 -3.29 8.56 10.43
CA ASN A 98 -3.47 7.13 10.29
C ASN A 98 -4.54 6.54 11.22
N LEU A 99 -4.69 7.10 12.43
CA LEU A 99 -5.69 6.59 13.39
C LEU A 99 -6.95 7.46 13.38
N MET A 100 -6.83 8.77 13.62
CA MET A 100 -8.02 9.63 13.71
C MET A 100 -8.71 9.77 12.34
N GLY A 101 -7.95 9.92 11.24
CA GLY A 101 -8.53 9.93 9.90
C GLY A 101 -9.29 8.64 9.59
N THR A 102 -8.75 7.48 9.97
CA THR A 102 -9.47 6.20 9.82
C THR A 102 -10.74 6.16 10.67
N LEU A 103 -10.70 6.68 11.90
CA LEU A 103 -11.87 6.76 12.77
C LEU A 103 -12.99 7.64 12.18
N HIS A 104 -12.64 8.81 11.62
CA HIS A 104 -13.61 9.70 10.98
C HIS A 104 -14.29 9.03 9.78
N LEU A 105 -13.52 8.30 8.97
CA LEU A 105 -14.09 7.55 7.83
C LEU A 105 -15.00 6.41 8.27
N LEU A 106 -14.64 5.65 9.31
CA LEU A 106 -15.50 4.60 9.88
C LEU A 106 -16.81 5.18 10.44
N GLU A 107 -16.71 6.29 11.17
CA GLU A 107 -17.88 6.94 11.73
C GLU A 107 -18.81 7.49 10.64
N ALA A 108 -18.25 8.10 9.59
CA ALA A 108 -19.03 8.55 8.45
C ALA A 108 -19.65 7.36 7.68
N ALA A 109 -18.92 6.26 7.50
CA ALA A 109 -19.48 5.04 6.90
C ALA A 109 -20.67 4.51 7.71
N ARG A 110 -20.54 4.48 9.05
CA ARG A 110 -21.60 4.03 9.96
C ARG A 110 -22.86 4.90 9.91
N THR A 111 -22.70 6.23 9.83
CA THR A 111 -23.82 7.17 9.95
C THR A 111 -24.43 7.59 8.63
N GLU A 112 -23.63 7.72 7.58
CA GLU A 112 -24.07 8.29 6.29
C GLU A 112 -24.18 7.21 5.18
N SER A 113 -23.46 6.07 5.32
CA SER A 113 -23.48 4.98 4.33
C SER A 113 -23.61 3.61 5.03
N PRO A 114 -24.66 3.40 5.83
CA PRO A 114 -24.83 2.13 6.57
C PRO A 114 -24.90 0.94 5.60
N GLY A 115 -24.31 -0.17 6.02
CA GLY A 115 -24.20 -1.37 5.19
C GLY A 115 -23.04 -1.34 4.17
N SER A 116 -22.22 -0.30 4.15
CA SER A 116 -21.06 -0.24 3.23
C SER A 116 -19.99 -1.27 3.57
N LEU A 117 -19.20 -1.68 2.54
CA LEU A 117 -17.97 -2.44 2.71
C LEU A 117 -16.79 -1.48 2.93
N PHE A 118 -16.10 -1.61 4.05
CA PHE A 118 -14.93 -0.81 4.39
C PHE A 118 -13.66 -1.66 4.31
N VAL A 119 -12.88 -1.49 3.27
CA VAL A 119 -11.60 -2.18 3.06
C VAL A 119 -10.47 -1.29 3.58
N PHE A 120 -9.94 -1.66 4.74
CA PHE A 120 -8.82 -0.95 5.37
C PHE A 120 -7.48 -1.52 4.93
N ILE A 121 -6.61 -0.67 4.39
CA ILE A 121 -5.24 -1.07 4.06
C ILE A 121 -4.34 -0.77 5.26
N SER A 122 -4.04 -1.85 6.01
CA SER A 122 -3.08 -1.89 7.10
C SER A 122 -1.65 -2.01 6.54
N SER A 123 -0.78 -2.76 7.16
CA SER A 123 0.60 -3.02 6.73
C SER A 123 1.17 -4.25 7.42
N SER A 124 2.08 -4.97 6.79
CA SER A 124 2.88 -6.00 7.45
C SER A 124 3.79 -5.45 8.56
N GLU A 125 4.12 -4.15 8.53
CA GLU A 125 4.90 -3.48 9.58
C GLU A 125 4.26 -3.58 10.97
N VAL A 126 2.94 -3.83 11.06
CA VAL A 126 2.23 -4.03 12.35
C VAL A 126 2.74 -5.24 13.14
N TYR A 127 3.32 -6.24 12.47
CA TYR A 127 3.93 -7.40 13.11
C TYR A 127 5.27 -7.08 13.77
N GLY A 128 6.03 -6.16 13.23
CA GLY A 128 7.24 -5.57 13.81
C GLY A 128 8.19 -6.60 14.39
N ARG A 129 8.30 -6.64 15.74
CA ARG A 129 9.23 -7.53 16.47
C ARG A 129 8.98 -9.03 16.23
N GLN A 130 7.79 -9.44 15.79
CA GLN A 130 7.48 -10.84 15.52
C GLN A 130 8.30 -11.42 14.36
N PHE A 131 8.75 -10.59 13.45
CA PHE A 131 9.65 -11.02 12.38
C PHE A 131 11.00 -11.56 12.90
N ASN A 132 11.42 -11.17 14.10
CA ASN A 132 12.67 -11.66 14.70
C ASN A 132 12.59 -13.12 15.14
N THR A 133 11.42 -13.76 15.08
CA THR A 133 11.26 -15.19 15.35
C THR A 133 11.81 -16.07 14.24
N GLY A 134 12.08 -15.52 13.07
CA GLY A 134 12.52 -16.24 11.87
C GLY A 134 11.44 -17.14 11.25
N ARG A 135 10.19 -17.03 11.69
CA ARG A 135 9.05 -17.79 11.15
C ARG A 135 8.16 -16.87 10.32
N PRO A 136 7.47 -17.40 9.28
CA PRO A 136 6.45 -16.64 8.59
C PRO A 136 5.38 -16.16 9.57
N VAL A 137 4.97 -14.88 9.45
CA VAL A 137 3.87 -14.34 10.24
C VAL A 137 2.55 -14.52 9.51
N ASP A 138 1.55 -15.02 10.20
CA ASP A 138 0.17 -15.15 9.76
C ASP A 138 -0.73 -14.08 10.44
N GLU A 139 -2.02 -14.09 10.13
CA GLU A 139 -2.98 -13.12 10.67
C GLU A 139 -3.29 -13.31 12.16
N GLN A 140 -2.93 -14.46 12.76
CA GLN A 140 -3.07 -14.74 14.19
C GLN A 140 -1.84 -14.29 14.97
N THR A 141 -0.73 -14.01 14.30
CA THR A 141 0.49 -13.51 14.93
C THR A 141 0.21 -12.17 15.63
N PRO A 142 0.57 -12.03 16.93
CA PRO A 142 0.35 -10.80 17.68
C PRO A 142 1.01 -9.59 17.03
N LEU A 143 0.36 -8.43 17.10
CA LEU A 143 0.94 -7.17 16.62
C LEU A 143 2.03 -6.70 17.61
N ALA A 144 3.19 -6.32 17.09
CA ALA A 144 4.34 -5.85 17.91
C ALA A 144 5.13 -4.76 17.16
N PRO A 145 4.48 -3.62 16.81
CA PRO A 145 5.07 -2.58 15.97
C PRO A 145 6.33 -1.98 16.56
N MET A 146 7.29 -1.57 15.72
CA MET A 146 8.62 -1.10 16.15
C MET A 146 8.89 0.37 15.79
N ASN A 147 7.96 1.06 15.13
CA ASN A 147 8.09 2.47 14.75
C ASN A 147 6.73 3.17 14.84
N PRO A 148 6.69 4.52 14.85
CA PRO A 148 5.43 5.26 15.00
C PRO A 148 4.42 5.02 13.87
N TYR A 149 4.88 4.81 12.64
CA TYR A 149 4.01 4.42 11.52
C TYR A 149 3.34 3.07 11.78
N ALA A 150 4.14 2.04 12.08
CA ALA A 150 3.64 0.71 12.35
C ALA A 150 2.67 0.69 13.55
N ALA A 151 2.98 1.45 14.62
CA ALA A 151 2.14 1.59 15.80
C ALA A 151 0.78 2.25 15.47
N SER A 152 0.78 3.32 14.67
CA SER A 152 -0.46 3.98 14.24
C SER A 152 -1.32 3.08 13.36
N LYS A 153 -0.70 2.31 12.44
CA LYS A 153 -1.40 1.32 11.61
C LYS A 153 -1.95 0.15 12.44
N ALA A 154 -1.19 -0.33 13.45
CA ALA A 154 -1.64 -1.40 14.35
C ALA A 154 -2.85 -0.97 15.21
N ALA A 155 -2.85 0.26 15.69
CA ALA A 155 -3.98 0.83 16.42
C ALA A 155 -5.23 0.94 15.52
N ALA A 156 -5.08 1.47 14.30
CA ALA A 156 -6.15 1.56 13.34
C ALA A 156 -6.66 0.17 12.89
N ASP A 157 -5.78 -0.79 12.66
CA ASP A 157 -6.10 -2.20 12.38
C ASP A 157 -7.00 -2.80 13.48
N THR A 158 -6.60 -2.63 14.73
CA THR A 158 -7.37 -3.11 15.87
C THR A 158 -8.73 -2.41 15.98
N MET A 159 -8.76 -1.10 15.76
CA MET A 159 -9.99 -0.30 15.78
C MET A 159 -10.97 -0.73 14.68
N VAL A 160 -10.49 -0.91 13.45
CA VAL A 160 -11.32 -1.36 12.31
C VAL A 160 -11.88 -2.75 12.56
N ARG A 161 -11.08 -3.67 13.10
CA ARG A 161 -11.51 -5.04 13.39
C ARG A 161 -12.57 -5.11 14.50
N GLN A 162 -12.50 -4.23 15.49
CA GLN A 162 -13.50 -4.19 16.57
C GLN A 162 -14.75 -3.38 16.20
N ALA A 163 -14.70 -2.56 15.15
CA ALA A 163 -15.86 -1.79 14.67
C ALA A 163 -16.94 -2.74 14.09
N LEU A 164 -17.29 -3.76 14.88
CA LEU A 164 -18.29 -4.78 14.62
C LEU A 164 -19.67 -4.17 14.84
N SER A 165 -20.09 -3.26 14.00
CA SER A 165 -21.47 -2.86 13.97
C SER A 165 -22.13 -3.48 12.75
N ASP A 166 -23.41 -3.87 12.88
CA ASP A 166 -24.24 -4.28 11.75
C ASP A 166 -24.32 -3.19 10.66
N ALA A 167 -23.77 -2.01 10.95
CA ALA A 167 -23.82 -0.85 10.09
C ALA A 167 -22.67 -0.77 9.07
N VAL A 168 -21.50 -1.38 9.33
CA VAL A 168 -20.34 -1.34 8.41
C VAL A 168 -19.67 -2.70 8.34
N HIS A 169 -19.50 -3.23 7.14
CA HIS A 169 -18.79 -4.48 6.92
C HIS A 169 -17.31 -4.21 6.70
N THR A 170 -16.44 -4.59 7.64
CA THR A 170 -15.02 -4.25 7.62
C THR A 170 -14.14 -5.41 7.18
N ILE A 171 -13.17 -5.14 6.30
CA ILE A 171 -12.09 -6.07 5.92
C ILE A 171 -10.76 -5.35 6.11
N VAL A 172 -9.77 -6.04 6.64
CA VAL A 172 -8.41 -5.54 6.86
C VAL A 172 -7.42 -6.28 5.98
N LEU A 173 -6.63 -5.56 5.22
CA LEU A 173 -5.54 -6.11 4.42
C LEU A 173 -4.20 -5.69 5.01
N ARG A 174 -3.28 -6.63 5.17
CA ARG A 174 -1.90 -6.40 5.61
C ARG A 174 -0.94 -6.70 4.47
N PRO A 175 -0.80 -5.78 3.48
CA PRO A 175 0.14 -5.97 2.40
C PRO A 175 1.58 -5.92 2.94
N PHE A 176 2.42 -6.80 2.38
CA PHE A 176 3.86 -6.74 2.49
C PHE A 176 4.42 -5.71 1.50
N ASN A 177 5.74 -5.58 1.41
CA ASN A 177 6.33 -4.60 0.53
C ASN A 177 5.83 -4.81 -0.90
N HIS A 178 5.47 -3.75 -1.58
CA HIS A 178 5.04 -3.83 -2.97
C HIS A 178 5.77 -2.79 -3.81
N VAL A 179 6.01 -3.13 -5.06
CA VAL A 179 6.89 -2.42 -5.98
C VAL A 179 6.21 -2.28 -7.34
N GLY A 180 6.59 -1.27 -8.07
CA GLY A 180 6.22 -1.09 -9.47
C GLY A 180 6.51 0.31 -10.00
N PRO A 181 6.33 0.52 -11.30
CA PRO A 181 6.51 1.80 -11.96
C PRO A 181 5.79 2.93 -11.22
N GLY A 182 6.45 4.08 -11.03
CA GLY A 182 5.86 5.27 -10.37
C GLY A 182 5.81 5.23 -8.85
N GLN A 183 6.40 4.23 -8.20
CA GLN A 183 6.64 4.29 -6.77
C GLN A 183 7.72 5.36 -6.46
N ARG A 184 7.55 6.09 -5.36
CA ARG A 184 8.46 7.16 -4.96
C ARG A 184 9.88 6.63 -4.72
N GLN A 185 10.89 7.45 -5.00
CA GLN A 185 12.31 7.10 -4.82
C GLN A 185 12.76 6.93 -3.35
N ASP A 186 11.86 7.14 -2.37
CA ASP A 186 12.13 6.87 -0.96
C ASP A 186 12.07 5.37 -0.61
N PHE A 187 11.55 4.55 -1.52
CA PHE A 187 11.47 3.10 -1.38
C PHE A 187 12.64 2.43 -2.12
N VAL A 188 13.19 1.38 -1.52
CA VAL A 188 14.50 0.82 -1.88
C VAL A 188 14.66 0.46 -3.35
N VAL A 189 13.70 -0.26 -3.96
CA VAL A 189 13.77 -0.65 -5.38
C VAL A 189 13.73 0.57 -6.29
N SER A 190 12.81 1.50 -6.04
CA SER A 190 12.71 2.76 -6.76
C SER A 190 13.93 3.66 -6.54
N ALA A 191 14.52 3.65 -5.33
CA ALA A 191 15.76 4.38 -5.04
C ALA A 191 16.93 3.87 -5.87
N PHE A 192 17.09 2.56 -6.01
CA PHE A 192 18.14 1.97 -6.84
C PHE A 192 17.87 2.24 -8.32
N SER A 193 16.67 1.96 -8.80
CA SER A 193 16.28 2.20 -10.20
C SER A 193 16.44 3.66 -10.61
N SER A 194 16.07 4.61 -9.75
CA SER A 194 16.24 6.05 -10.01
C SER A 194 17.71 6.47 -10.08
N GLN A 195 18.58 5.90 -9.23
CA GLN A 195 20.01 6.18 -9.29
C GLN A 195 20.65 5.57 -10.54
N ILE A 196 20.32 4.32 -10.88
CA ILE A 196 20.80 3.66 -12.10
C ILE A 196 20.41 4.49 -13.33
N ALA A 197 19.14 4.86 -13.46
CA ALA A 197 18.67 5.68 -14.57
C ALA A 197 19.40 7.04 -14.67
N LYS A 198 19.67 7.72 -13.54
CA LYS A 198 20.45 8.96 -13.52
C LYS A 198 21.90 8.74 -13.98
N ILE A 199 22.54 7.65 -13.56
CA ILE A 199 23.91 7.30 -13.95
C ILE A 199 23.96 7.03 -15.46
N GLU A 200 23.04 6.22 -15.98
CA GLU A 200 22.92 5.93 -17.42
C GLU A 200 22.74 7.18 -18.29
N HIS A 201 22.03 8.20 -17.76
CA HIS A 201 21.86 9.49 -18.45
C HIS A 201 22.96 10.51 -18.16
N GLY A 202 24.02 10.15 -17.43
CA GLY A 202 25.12 11.08 -17.07
C GLY A 202 24.72 12.18 -16.09
N LEU A 203 23.61 12.01 -15.36
CA LEU A 203 23.09 12.96 -14.38
C LEU A 203 23.62 12.70 -12.95
N GLN A 204 24.33 11.61 -12.75
CA GLN A 204 24.98 11.21 -11.51
C GLN A 204 26.29 10.49 -11.82
N ASP A 205 27.29 10.66 -10.97
CA ASP A 205 28.53 9.88 -11.04
C ASP A 205 28.22 8.39 -10.97
N PRO A 206 29.05 7.49 -11.58
CA PRO A 206 28.76 6.05 -11.62
C PRO A 206 28.96 5.38 -10.25
N VAL A 207 28.32 5.93 -9.23
CA VAL A 207 28.31 5.44 -7.85
C VAL A 207 26.89 5.39 -7.33
N LEU A 208 26.43 4.19 -6.96
CA LEU A 208 25.14 3.94 -6.38
C LEU A 208 25.27 3.90 -4.85
N HIS A 209 24.54 4.78 -4.15
CA HIS A 209 24.54 4.87 -2.70
C HIS A 209 23.44 4.00 -2.10
N VAL A 210 23.82 3.10 -1.19
CA VAL A 210 22.94 2.09 -0.59
C VAL A 210 22.96 2.13 0.94
N GLY A 211 21.92 1.59 1.58
CA GLY A 211 21.88 1.33 3.02
C GLY A 211 22.25 -0.13 3.33
N ASN A 212 21.50 -0.75 4.24
CA ASN A 212 21.68 -2.15 4.63
C ASN A 212 21.21 -3.10 3.51
N LEU A 213 22.13 -3.90 2.98
CA LEU A 213 21.90 -4.87 1.92
C LEU A 213 21.56 -6.28 2.43
N GLU A 214 21.81 -6.57 3.72
CA GLU A 214 21.60 -7.88 4.32
C GLU A 214 20.13 -8.16 4.65
N ALA A 215 19.32 -7.09 4.80
CA ALA A 215 17.91 -7.22 5.13
C ALA A 215 17.15 -7.99 4.03
N GLN A 216 16.19 -8.83 4.46
CA GLN A 216 15.32 -9.58 3.55
C GLN A 216 13.89 -9.07 3.64
N ARG A 217 13.26 -8.91 2.49
CA ARG A 217 11.88 -8.43 2.36
C ARG A 217 11.09 -9.30 1.39
N ASP A 218 9.83 -9.51 1.74
CA ASP A 218 8.85 -10.11 0.85
C ASP A 218 8.25 -9.00 -0.02
N PHE A 219 8.50 -9.07 -1.33
CA PHE A 219 8.05 -8.06 -2.29
C PHE A 219 6.97 -8.61 -3.21
N LEU A 220 5.90 -7.86 -3.36
CA LEU A 220 4.84 -8.06 -4.34
C LEU A 220 4.99 -7.09 -5.52
N ASP A 221 4.58 -7.50 -6.69
CA ASP A 221 4.29 -6.54 -7.76
C ASP A 221 3.00 -5.78 -7.44
N ILE A 222 2.95 -4.51 -7.81
CA ILE A 222 1.75 -3.69 -7.63
C ILE A 222 0.52 -4.28 -8.34
N ARG A 223 0.69 -4.94 -9.49
CA ARG A 223 -0.40 -5.59 -10.24
C ARG A 223 -1.08 -6.68 -9.43
N ASP A 224 -0.29 -7.50 -8.72
CA ASP A 224 -0.81 -8.57 -7.86
C ASP A 224 -1.55 -8.01 -6.65
N VAL A 225 -1.07 -6.89 -6.09
CA VAL A 225 -1.76 -6.18 -5.00
C VAL A 225 -3.11 -5.63 -5.46
N LEU A 226 -3.16 -5.01 -6.64
CA LEU A 226 -4.39 -4.48 -7.22
C LEU A 226 -5.40 -5.59 -7.53
N ASP A 227 -4.92 -6.75 -7.98
CA ASP A 227 -5.77 -7.93 -8.20
C ASP A 227 -6.39 -8.41 -6.89
N ALA A 228 -5.59 -8.52 -5.81
CA ALA A 228 -6.10 -8.88 -4.49
C ALA A 228 -7.17 -7.88 -4.01
N TYR A 229 -6.92 -6.57 -4.12
CA TYR A 229 -7.89 -5.54 -3.70
C TYR A 229 -9.20 -5.63 -4.48
N THR A 230 -9.12 -5.87 -5.79
CA THR A 230 -10.29 -6.04 -6.64
C THR A 230 -11.12 -7.27 -6.23
N ARG A 231 -10.45 -8.39 -5.93
CA ARG A 231 -11.11 -9.61 -5.43
C ARG A 231 -11.77 -9.39 -4.08
N VAL A 232 -11.11 -8.66 -3.17
CA VAL A 232 -11.69 -8.29 -1.86
C VAL A 232 -12.99 -7.50 -2.02
N ILE A 233 -13.06 -6.57 -2.96
CA ILE A 233 -14.28 -5.81 -3.24
C ILE A 233 -15.42 -6.74 -3.69
N ARG A 234 -15.12 -7.80 -4.46
CA ARG A 234 -16.11 -8.77 -4.95
C ARG A 234 -16.65 -9.71 -3.89
N VAL A 235 -15.77 -10.23 -3.03
CA VAL A 235 -16.11 -11.32 -2.10
C VAL A 235 -16.00 -10.94 -0.62
N GLY A 236 -15.56 -9.72 -0.31
CA GLY A 236 -15.33 -9.32 1.10
C GLY A 236 -16.56 -9.46 1.98
N ARG A 237 -17.76 -9.25 1.43
CA ARG A 237 -19.03 -9.41 2.15
C ARG A 237 -19.42 -10.86 2.43
N ASP A 238 -18.79 -11.83 1.77
CA ASP A 238 -19.04 -13.26 1.99
C ASP A 238 -18.25 -13.78 3.20
N HIS A 239 -17.43 -12.92 3.83
CA HIS A 239 -16.62 -13.23 5.01
C HIS A 239 -17.07 -12.42 6.21
N ASP A 240 -16.72 -12.88 7.42
CA ASP A 240 -17.08 -12.20 8.65
C ASP A 240 -16.46 -10.78 8.71
N PRO A 241 -17.21 -9.78 9.23
CA PRO A 241 -16.65 -8.46 9.49
C PRO A 241 -15.41 -8.54 10.38
N GLY A 242 -14.43 -7.68 10.14
CA GLY A 242 -13.15 -7.72 10.84
C GLY A 242 -12.19 -8.80 10.35
N THR A 243 -12.54 -9.53 9.28
CA THR A 243 -11.61 -10.49 8.64
C THR A 243 -10.33 -9.79 8.21
N VAL A 244 -9.19 -10.46 8.49
CA VAL A 244 -7.85 -9.99 8.14
C VAL A 244 -7.23 -10.93 7.12
N TRP A 245 -6.53 -10.35 6.13
CA TRP A 245 -5.72 -11.08 5.17
C TRP A 245 -4.33 -10.47 4.99
N ASN A 246 -3.31 -11.30 5.11
CA ASN A 246 -1.96 -10.96 4.66
C ASN A 246 -1.88 -11.04 3.14
N LEU A 247 -1.19 -10.11 2.53
CA LEU A 247 -0.86 -10.14 1.10
C LEU A 247 0.66 -10.16 0.96
N CYS A 248 1.20 -11.31 0.57
CA CYS A 248 2.64 -11.54 0.42
C CYS A 248 2.92 -12.69 -0.56
N THR A 249 4.16 -12.78 -1.03
CA THR A 249 4.59 -13.90 -1.87
C THR A 249 4.94 -15.14 -1.05
N GLY A 250 5.36 -14.95 0.21
CA GLY A 250 5.94 -16.00 1.04
C GLY A 250 7.40 -16.32 0.67
N ARG A 251 8.05 -15.45 -0.11
CA ARG A 251 9.42 -15.64 -0.62
C ARG A 251 10.24 -14.37 -0.42
N PRO A 252 10.91 -14.21 0.72
CA PRO A 252 11.73 -13.05 0.98
C PRO A 252 13.00 -13.08 0.12
N VAL A 253 13.41 -11.93 -0.37
CA VAL A 253 14.66 -11.72 -1.10
C VAL A 253 15.54 -10.72 -0.35
N THR A 254 16.87 -10.88 -0.45
CA THR A 254 17.82 -9.91 0.14
C THR A 254 17.81 -8.61 -0.65
N ILE A 255 18.04 -7.49 0.02
CA ILE A 255 18.21 -6.21 -0.67
C ILE A 255 19.46 -6.25 -1.59
N GLN A 256 20.48 -7.07 -1.22
CA GLN A 256 21.62 -7.32 -2.09
C GLN A 256 21.20 -7.95 -3.43
N SER A 257 20.39 -9.02 -3.40
CA SER A 257 19.93 -9.67 -4.64
C SER A 257 19.09 -8.73 -5.50
N VAL A 258 18.26 -7.89 -4.89
CA VAL A 258 17.52 -6.85 -5.62
C VAL A 258 18.45 -5.88 -6.34
N LEU A 259 19.52 -5.47 -5.67
CA LEU A 259 20.54 -4.59 -6.27
C LEU A 259 21.26 -5.27 -7.42
N ASP A 260 21.70 -6.52 -7.22
CA ASP A 260 22.43 -7.30 -8.23
C ASP A 260 21.58 -7.51 -9.49
N ASP A 261 20.30 -7.88 -9.31
CA ASP A 261 19.35 -8.05 -10.40
C ASP A 261 19.11 -6.75 -11.17
N LEU A 262 19.02 -5.60 -10.50
CA LEU A 262 18.88 -4.30 -11.17
C LEU A 262 20.15 -3.87 -11.89
N LEU A 263 21.32 -4.10 -11.29
CA LEU A 263 22.61 -3.81 -11.96
C LEU A 263 22.82 -4.67 -13.21
N ALA A 264 22.34 -5.92 -13.19
CA ALA A 264 22.40 -6.79 -14.37
C ALA A 264 21.52 -6.32 -15.55
N LEU A 265 20.58 -5.40 -15.30
CA LEU A 265 19.76 -4.76 -16.35
C LEU A 265 20.42 -3.50 -16.94
N SER A 266 21.62 -3.13 -16.47
CA SER A 266 22.37 -1.95 -16.93
C SER A 266 23.68 -2.36 -17.57
N ASP A 267 23.98 -1.78 -18.74
CA ASP A 267 25.28 -1.94 -19.42
C ASP A 267 26.35 -0.99 -18.85
N THR A 268 25.98 -0.11 -17.93
CA THR A 268 26.90 0.88 -17.34
C THR A 268 27.62 0.28 -16.14
N ALA A 269 28.96 0.42 -16.09
CA ALA A 269 29.71 0.02 -14.91
C ALA A 269 29.43 0.97 -13.73
N ILE A 270 28.79 0.46 -12.68
CA ILE A 270 28.36 1.22 -11.52
C ILE A 270 29.02 0.68 -10.25
N ALA A 271 29.75 1.53 -9.53
CA ALA A 271 30.29 1.18 -8.22
C ALA A 271 29.21 1.31 -7.13
N VAL A 272 29.23 0.41 -6.16
CA VAL A 272 28.29 0.45 -5.01
C VAL A 272 29.01 0.99 -3.79
N ARG A 273 28.40 1.95 -3.09
CA ARG A 273 28.93 2.53 -1.84
C ARG A 273 27.86 2.50 -0.75
N ILE A 274 28.20 1.91 0.40
CA ILE A 274 27.35 1.98 1.59
C ILE A 274 27.40 3.40 2.15
N ASP A 275 26.23 3.97 2.40
CA ASP A 275 26.02 5.29 2.96
C ASP A 275 25.45 5.14 4.38
N SER A 276 26.19 5.62 5.38
CA SER A 276 25.81 5.51 6.79
C SER A 276 24.47 6.21 7.11
N ASP A 277 24.15 7.30 6.39
CA ASP A 277 22.93 8.06 6.60
C ASP A 277 21.67 7.28 6.12
N ARG A 278 21.87 6.21 5.34
CA ARG A 278 20.84 5.29 4.87
C ARG A 278 20.68 4.05 5.77
N LEU A 279 21.54 3.88 6.78
CA LEU A 279 21.41 2.79 7.75
C LEU A 279 20.34 3.13 8.79
N ARG A 280 19.40 2.22 9.02
CA ARG A 280 18.33 2.40 10.00
C ARG A 280 18.62 1.59 11.27
N PRO A 281 18.52 2.17 12.50
CA PRO A 281 18.90 1.50 13.74
C PRO A 281 18.03 0.30 14.15
N SER A 282 16.83 0.16 13.60
CA SER A 282 15.85 -0.85 14.06
C SER A 282 15.32 -1.71 12.92
N GLU A 283 16.19 -2.24 12.07
CA GLU A 283 15.74 -3.07 10.96
C GLU A 283 15.35 -4.47 11.44
N VAL A 284 14.19 -4.90 10.96
CA VAL A 284 13.78 -6.30 10.97
C VAL A 284 14.69 -7.04 9.98
N PRO A 285 15.44 -8.10 10.39
CA PRO A 285 16.35 -8.79 9.49
C PRO A 285 15.62 -9.45 8.31
N VAL A 286 14.52 -10.14 8.59
CA VAL A 286 13.72 -10.87 7.60
C VAL A 286 12.26 -10.59 7.83
N ALA A 287 11.59 -9.94 6.87
CA ALA A 287 10.13 -9.80 6.86
C ALA A 287 9.54 -10.86 5.93
N LEU A 288 8.97 -11.90 6.51
CA LEU A 288 8.39 -13.05 5.82
C LEU A 288 6.96 -13.27 6.29
N GLY A 289 6.02 -13.35 5.34
CA GLY A 289 4.60 -13.56 5.62
C GLY A 289 4.07 -14.89 5.14
N ASP A 290 2.89 -15.25 5.68
CA ASP A 290 2.03 -16.31 5.18
C ASP A 290 0.71 -15.70 4.68
N ALA A 291 0.42 -15.88 3.39
CA ALA A 291 -0.80 -15.43 2.73
C ALA A 291 -1.77 -16.59 2.43
N SER A 292 -1.59 -17.77 3.02
CA SER A 292 -2.40 -18.97 2.73
C SER A 292 -3.89 -18.71 2.91
N LYS A 293 -4.27 -17.89 3.90
CA LYS A 293 -5.65 -17.51 4.15
C LYS A 293 -6.21 -16.67 3.00
N ALA A 294 -5.47 -15.64 2.55
CA ALA A 294 -5.88 -14.79 1.42
C ALA A 294 -5.95 -15.60 0.11
N ARG A 295 -4.95 -16.44 -0.17
CA ARG A 295 -4.93 -17.30 -1.35
C ARG A 295 -6.19 -18.14 -1.45
N LYS A 296 -6.56 -18.81 -0.36
CA LYS A 296 -7.76 -19.66 -0.30
C LYS A 296 -9.06 -18.86 -0.39
N ALA A 297 -9.15 -17.74 0.34
CA ALA A 297 -10.39 -16.97 0.43
C ALA A 297 -10.70 -16.18 -0.83
N LEU A 298 -9.66 -15.65 -1.48
CA LEU A 298 -9.77 -14.77 -2.64
C LEU A 298 -9.53 -15.49 -3.97
N ASP A 299 -9.18 -16.80 -3.95
CA ASP A 299 -8.67 -17.49 -5.15
C ASP A 299 -7.56 -16.66 -5.83
N TRP A 300 -6.63 -16.15 -5.03
CA TRP A 300 -5.59 -15.20 -5.43
C TRP A 300 -4.19 -15.79 -5.24
N GLU A 301 -3.32 -15.57 -6.21
CA GLU A 301 -1.91 -15.93 -6.15
C GLU A 301 -1.09 -14.83 -6.83
N PRO A 302 0.01 -14.34 -6.21
CA PRO A 302 0.94 -13.47 -6.90
C PRO A 302 1.51 -14.17 -8.13
N SER A 303 1.34 -13.58 -9.31
CA SER A 303 1.67 -14.20 -10.59
C SER A 303 2.69 -13.43 -11.42
N THR A 304 2.95 -12.17 -11.07
CA THR A 304 3.90 -11.33 -11.80
C THR A 304 5.34 -11.74 -11.48
N PRO A 305 6.14 -12.13 -12.50
CA PRO A 305 7.55 -12.48 -12.29
C PRO A 305 8.33 -11.30 -11.69
N TRP A 306 9.16 -11.58 -10.69
CA TRP A 306 9.97 -10.56 -10.03
C TRP A 306 10.90 -9.80 -11.00
N SER A 307 11.49 -10.50 -11.98
CA SER A 307 12.31 -9.89 -13.03
C SER A 307 11.52 -8.86 -13.86
N THR A 308 10.24 -9.13 -14.14
CA THR A 308 9.37 -8.17 -14.84
C THR A 308 9.12 -6.93 -13.99
N THR A 309 8.88 -7.10 -12.67
CA THR A 309 8.70 -5.98 -11.74
C THR A 309 9.91 -5.05 -11.71
N LEU A 310 11.12 -5.63 -11.65
CA LEU A 310 12.37 -4.87 -11.64
C LEU A 310 12.62 -4.14 -12.96
N ALA A 311 12.46 -4.83 -14.09
CA ALA A 311 12.63 -4.24 -15.42
C ALA A 311 11.66 -3.07 -15.64
N ASP A 312 10.37 -3.28 -15.40
CA ASP A 312 9.34 -2.24 -15.58
C ASP A 312 9.59 -1.04 -14.64
N THR A 313 10.07 -1.29 -13.41
CA THR A 313 10.39 -0.21 -12.46
C THR A 313 11.61 0.59 -12.92
N LEU A 314 12.66 -0.07 -13.41
CA LEU A 314 13.85 0.61 -13.93
C LEU A 314 13.51 1.41 -15.20
N ASP A 315 12.78 0.83 -16.14
CA ASP A 315 12.39 1.49 -17.39
C ASP A 315 11.52 2.74 -17.13
N TYR A 316 10.62 2.68 -16.17
CA TYR A 316 9.88 3.87 -15.73
C TYR A 316 10.82 5.02 -15.31
N TRP A 317 11.88 4.72 -14.55
CA TRP A 317 12.83 5.74 -14.11
C TRP A 317 13.73 6.23 -15.25
N ARG A 318 14.06 5.39 -16.21
CA ARG A 318 14.77 5.75 -17.45
C ARG A 318 13.95 6.75 -18.27
N ASP A 319 12.64 6.51 -18.40
CA ASP A 319 11.75 7.40 -19.17
C ASP A 319 11.56 8.78 -18.52
N ILE A 320 11.42 8.84 -17.20
CA ILE A 320 11.26 10.11 -16.46
C ILE A 320 12.54 10.94 -16.45
N LYS A 321 13.71 10.31 -16.49
CA LYS A 321 15.01 10.97 -16.38
C LYS A 321 15.66 11.25 -17.74
N ARG A 322 14.98 10.97 -18.82
CA ARG A 322 15.42 11.45 -20.15
C ARG A 322 15.49 12.96 -20.14
N PRO A 323 16.62 13.58 -20.62
CA PRO A 323 16.77 15.02 -20.66
C PRO A 323 15.78 15.69 -21.62
#